data_76679c1c0b584c951c31f085ef57414b
#
_entry.id   76679c1c0b584c951c31f085ef57414b
#
_cell.length_a   1.000
_cell.length_b   1.000
_cell.length_c   1.000
_cell.angle_alpha   90.00
_cell.angle_beta   90.00
_cell.angle_gamma   90.00
#
_symmetry.space_group_name_H-M   'P 1'
#
loop_
_entity.id
_entity.type
_entity.pdbx_description
1 polymer ?
#
loop_
_entity_poly.entity_id
_entity_poly.type
_entity_poly.pdbx_seq_one_letter_code
_entity_poly.pdbx_strand_id
1 'polypeptide(L)'
;TAIHVNHNVQKDSHEWKDFCAEMCKENQIKFISRTLRKKNNSISNLENKLREERYKIFQNILDKNSILFMGHHLDDVIETFFLRAMRGSGIDGLSSIPEQRSLGDGKLIRPFLNVSKSDLLLRAKKEKLKFIDDPSNKDNSFDRNYLRNIVLPRIEKRWPSYRKNLNQL
;
A
#
# COMPACT_ATOMS: atom_id res chain seq x y z
N THR A 1 -0.31 5.20 -17.78
CA THR A 1 -0.40 6.40 -16.92
C THR A 1 -0.10 6.03 -15.49
N ALA A 2 0.74 6.81 -14.80
CA ALA A 2 0.97 6.69 -13.35
C ALA A 2 0.24 7.82 -12.62
N ILE A 3 -0.30 7.51 -11.43
CA ILE A 3 -1.06 8.46 -10.62
C ILE A 3 -0.38 8.56 -9.25
N HIS A 4 0.12 9.74 -8.92
CA HIS A 4 0.68 10.04 -7.59
C HIS A 4 -0.31 10.89 -6.79
N VAL A 5 -0.66 10.42 -5.59
CA VAL A 5 -1.51 11.18 -4.65
C VAL A 5 -0.65 11.65 -3.49
N ASN A 6 -0.35 12.94 -3.47
CA ASN A 6 0.39 13.57 -2.38
C ASN A 6 -0.57 13.89 -1.23
N HIS A 7 -0.36 13.24 -0.09
CA HIS A 7 -1.15 13.47 1.13
C HIS A 7 -0.79 14.75 1.87
N ASN A 8 0.33 15.39 1.49
CA ASN A 8 0.84 16.64 2.09
C ASN A 8 0.98 16.57 3.64
N VAL A 9 1.33 15.39 4.15
CA VAL A 9 1.49 15.14 5.59
C VAL A 9 2.95 15.29 6.01
N GLN A 10 3.88 14.85 5.17
CA GLN A 10 5.32 14.86 5.44
C GLN A 10 6.02 16.01 4.72
N LYS A 11 7.10 16.52 5.31
CA LYS A 11 7.88 17.63 4.73
C LYS A 11 8.44 17.27 3.35
N ASP A 12 8.90 16.04 3.18
CA ASP A 12 9.58 15.55 1.97
C ASP A 12 8.61 15.06 0.88
N SER A 13 7.30 15.27 1.06
CA SER A 13 6.27 14.80 0.14
C SER A 13 6.41 15.40 -1.29
N HIS A 14 7.06 16.55 -1.42
CA HIS A 14 7.36 17.17 -2.72
C HIS A 14 8.47 16.43 -3.46
N GLU A 15 9.54 16.04 -2.75
CA GLU A 15 10.66 15.29 -3.32
C GLU A 15 10.19 13.93 -3.87
N TRP A 16 9.28 13.28 -3.16
CA TRP A 16 8.69 12.01 -3.63
C TRP A 16 7.86 12.16 -4.90
N LYS A 17 7.12 13.28 -5.01
CA LYS A 17 6.39 13.60 -6.24
C LYS A 17 7.34 13.79 -7.41
N ASP A 18 8.43 14.53 -7.20
CA ASP A 18 9.41 14.85 -8.23
C ASP A 18 10.19 13.59 -8.64
N PHE A 19 10.56 12.74 -7.70
CA PHE A 19 11.12 11.41 -7.97
C PHE A 19 10.19 10.55 -8.84
N CYS A 20 8.90 10.47 -8.49
CA CYS A 20 7.93 9.72 -9.29
C CYS A 20 7.76 10.31 -10.70
N ALA A 21 7.80 11.64 -10.84
CA ALA A 21 7.71 12.30 -12.12
C ALA A 21 8.92 12.01 -13.01
N GLU A 22 10.13 12.01 -12.43
CA GLU A 22 11.37 11.67 -13.14
C GLU A 22 11.36 10.22 -13.62
N MET A 23 11.00 9.28 -12.74
CA MET A 23 10.87 7.86 -13.08
C MET A 23 9.86 7.63 -14.22
N CYS A 24 8.75 8.34 -14.19
CA CYS A 24 7.75 8.27 -15.27
C CYS A 24 8.28 8.82 -16.59
N LYS A 25 9.04 9.91 -16.54
CA LYS A 25 9.69 10.52 -17.71
C LYS A 25 10.72 9.57 -18.33
N GLU A 26 11.60 8.97 -17.51
CA GLU A 26 12.61 7.99 -17.95
C GLU A 26 11.95 6.79 -18.66
N ASN A 27 10.77 6.37 -18.21
CA ASN A 27 10.03 5.21 -18.75
C ASN A 27 8.93 5.60 -19.75
N GLN A 28 8.85 6.86 -20.20
CA GLN A 28 7.84 7.37 -21.14
C GLN A 28 6.39 7.13 -20.68
N ILE A 29 6.15 7.16 -19.36
CA ILE A 29 4.85 6.96 -18.73
C ILE A 29 4.22 8.32 -18.45
N LYS A 30 2.97 8.53 -18.89
CA LYS A 30 2.20 9.73 -18.52
C LYS A 30 2.05 9.80 -17.00
N PHE A 31 2.39 10.94 -16.41
CA PHE A 31 2.33 11.18 -14.97
C PHE A 31 1.21 12.16 -14.63
N ILE A 32 0.40 11.80 -13.62
CA ILE A 32 -0.65 12.65 -13.06
C ILE A 32 -0.39 12.76 -11.55
N SER A 33 -0.27 13.97 -11.03
CA SER A 33 -0.21 14.22 -9.59
C SER A 33 -1.48 14.90 -9.09
N ARG A 34 -1.96 14.48 -7.91
CA ARG A 34 -3.04 15.12 -7.16
C ARG A 34 -2.59 15.33 -5.72
N THR A 35 -2.84 16.52 -5.18
CA THR A 35 -2.51 16.84 -3.79
C THR A 35 -3.80 16.91 -2.98
N LEU A 36 -3.87 16.20 -1.86
CA LEU A 36 -4.98 16.28 -0.93
C LEU A 36 -4.88 17.58 -0.14
N ARG A 37 -6.02 18.26 0.03
CA ARG A 37 -6.08 19.44 0.90
C ARG A 37 -5.96 19.01 2.35
N LYS A 38 -5.04 19.64 3.08
CA LYS A 38 -4.87 19.43 4.50
C LYS A 38 -6.14 19.88 5.22
N LYS A 39 -6.91 18.93 5.76
CA LYS A 39 -8.01 19.24 6.67
C LYS A 39 -7.50 19.06 8.09
N ASN A 40 -7.73 20.05 8.96
CA ASN A 40 -7.42 19.96 10.39
C ASN A 40 -8.34 18.89 11.02
N ASN A 41 -7.85 17.67 11.11
CA ASN A 41 -8.59 16.54 11.68
C ASN A 41 -7.79 15.91 12.83
N SER A 42 -8.50 15.40 13.81
CA SER A 42 -7.94 14.60 14.90
C SER A 42 -7.16 13.39 14.36
N ILE A 43 -6.05 13.09 15.00
CA ILE A 43 -5.05 12.07 14.58
C ILE A 43 -5.64 10.66 14.48
N SER A 44 -6.66 10.34 15.28
CA SER A 44 -7.20 8.99 15.47
C SER A 44 -7.86 8.33 14.24
N ASN A 45 -8.14 9.09 13.16
CA ASN A 45 -8.76 8.56 11.93
C ASN A 45 -8.12 9.08 10.65
N LEU A 46 -6.94 9.68 10.75
CA LEU A 46 -6.29 10.35 9.62
C LEU A 46 -5.96 9.37 8.49
N GLU A 47 -5.41 8.21 8.80
CA GLU A 47 -5.02 7.20 7.80
C GLU A 47 -6.21 6.73 6.97
N ASN A 48 -7.33 6.40 7.63
CA ASN A 48 -8.55 5.95 6.95
C ASN A 48 -9.13 7.05 6.04
N LYS A 49 -9.18 8.30 6.51
CA LYS A 49 -9.67 9.43 5.71
C LYS A 49 -8.79 9.71 4.50
N LEU A 50 -7.46 9.70 4.67
CA LEU A 50 -6.52 9.88 3.56
C LEU A 50 -6.65 8.75 2.55
N ARG A 51 -6.88 7.53 3.02
CA ARG A 51 -7.17 6.37 2.18
C ARG A 51 -8.46 6.59 1.37
N GLU A 52 -9.55 6.98 2.00
CA GLU A 52 -10.84 7.26 1.33
C GLU A 52 -10.70 8.35 0.28
N GLU A 53 -10.08 9.49 0.61
CA GLU A 53 -9.86 10.58 -0.33
C GLU A 53 -9.00 10.14 -1.53
N ARG A 54 -7.96 9.33 -1.30
CA ARG A 54 -7.16 8.74 -2.38
C ARG A 54 -8.00 7.86 -3.29
N TYR A 55 -8.86 7.02 -2.73
CA TYR A 55 -9.74 6.16 -3.53
C TYR A 55 -10.77 6.94 -4.33
N LYS A 56 -11.30 8.05 -3.79
CA LYS A 56 -12.18 8.96 -4.54
C LYS A 56 -11.47 9.57 -5.76
N ILE A 57 -10.19 9.96 -5.60
CA ILE A 57 -9.39 10.45 -6.74
C ILE A 57 -9.26 9.38 -7.81
N PHE A 58 -8.96 8.14 -7.43
CA PHE A 58 -8.87 7.04 -8.38
C PHE A 58 -10.20 6.77 -9.09
N GLN A 59 -11.31 6.72 -8.37
CA GLN A 59 -12.64 6.53 -8.93
C GLN A 59 -12.99 7.59 -9.99
N ASN A 60 -12.63 8.86 -9.74
CA ASN A 60 -12.90 9.95 -10.67
C ASN A 60 -12.03 9.94 -11.94
N ILE A 61 -10.96 9.18 -11.95
CA ILE A 61 -10.02 9.08 -13.10
C ILE A 61 -10.31 7.84 -13.95
N LEU A 62 -10.85 6.79 -13.32
CA LEU A 62 -11.11 5.51 -13.98
C LEU A 62 -12.41 5.57 -14.81
N ASP A 63 -12.33 5.09 -16.04
CA ASP A 63 -13.47 4.79 -16.90
C ASP A 63 -13.70 3.27 -17.01
N LYS A 64 -14.72 2.86 -17.77
CA LYS A 64 -15.13 1.45 -17.95
C LYS A 64 -14.02 0.54 -18.51
N ASN A 65 -13.05 1.10 -19.22
CA ASN A 65 -11.95 0.37 -19.84
C ASN A 65 -10.65 0.48 -19.04
N SER A 66 -10.67 1.19 -17.92
CA SER A 66 -9.48 1.46 -17.11
C SER A 66 -9.23 0.37 -16.08
N ILE A 67 -7.96 0.02 -15.92
CA ILE A 67 -7.48 -0.86 -14.86
C ILE A 67 -6.46 -0.09 -14.02
N LEU A 68 -6.71 0.00 -12.71
CA LEU A 68 -5.76 0.54 -11.74
C LEU A 68 -4.94 -0.60 -11.13
N PHE A 69 -3.63 -0.59 -11.33
CA PHE A 69 -2.72 -1.48 -10.62
C PHE A 69 -2.26 -0.86 -9.31
N MET A 70 -2.29 -1.63 -8.22
CA MET A 70 -1.77 -1.23 -6.92
C MET A 70 -0.74 -2.23 -6.42
N GLY A 71 0.39 -1.74 -5.90
CA GLY A 71 1.54 -2.52 -5.46
C GLY A 71 1.39 -3.17 -4.07
N HIS A 72 0.16 -3.55 -3.66
CA HIS A 72 0.00 -4.34 -2.43
C HIS A 72 0.63 -5.73 -2.63
N HIS A 73 1.28 -6.21 -1.58
CA HIS A 73 2.06 -7.45 -1.59
C HIS A 73 1.66 -8.39 -0.45
N LEU A 74 2.23 -9.59 -0.38
CA LEU A 74 1.89 -10.62 0.62
C LEU A 74 1.96 -10.11 2.06
N ASP A 75 2.97 -9.31 2.39
CA ASP A 75 3.09 -8.76 3.75
C ASP A 75 1.92 -7.82 4.10
N ASP A 76 1.36 -7.06 3.12
CA ASP A 76 0.15 -6.25 3.34
C ASP A 76 -1.08 -7.11 3.64
N VAL A 77 -1.20 -8.28 3.01
CA VAL A 77 -2.26 -9.26 3.26
C VAL A 77 -2.18 -9.74 4.71
N ILE A 78 -1.00 -10.17 5.13
CA ILE A 78 -0.72 -10.68 6.47
C ILE A 78 -0.97 -9.60 7.54
N GLU A 79 -0.46 -8.40 7.34
CA GLU A 79 -0.69 -7.25 8.24
C GLU A 79 -2.18 -6.95 8.38
N THR A 80 -2.91 -6.95 7.25
CA THR A 80 -4.35 -6.69 7.26
C THR A 80 -5.12 -7.78 8.01
N PHE A 81 -4.74 -9.04 7.83
CA PHE A 81 -5.32 -10.16 8.57
C PHE A 81 -5.16 -9.96 10.09
N PHE A 82 -3.94 -9.73 10.55
CA PHE A 82 -3.67 -9.53 11.98
C PHE A 82 -4.39 -8.30 12.54
N LEU A 83 -4.36 -7.17 11.84
CA LEU A 83 -5.04 -5.96 12.30
C LEU A 83 -6.57 -6.16 12.41
N ARG A 84 -7.16 -6.90 11.50
CA ARG A 84 -8.59 -7.25 11.53
C ARG A 84 -8.89 -8.21 12.70
N ALA A 85 -8.05 -9.22 12.90
CA ALA A 85 -8.19 -10.15 14.01
C ALA A 85 -8.12 -9.43 15.36
N MET A 86 -7.14 -8.53 15.55
CA MET A 86 -7.00 -7.73 16.78
C MET A 86 -8.17 -6.75 17.02
N ARG A 87 -8.89 -6.38 15.98
CA ARG A 87 -10.08 -5.53 16.07
C ARG A 87 -11.39 -6.30 16.22
N GLY A 88 -11.31 -7.62 16.42
CA GLY A 88 -12.48 -8.46 16.65
C GLY A 88 -13.33 -8.72 15.40
N SER A 89 -12.75 -8.69 14.21
CA SER A 89 -13.47 -9.04 12.99
C SER A 89 -13.90 -10.49 13.01
N GLY A 90 -15.14 -10.80 12.64
CA GLY A 90 -15.62 -12.17 12.42
C GLY A 90 -14.95 -12.83 11.20
N ILE A 91 -15.28 -14.09 10.95
CA ILE A 91 -14.66 -14.92 9.88
C ILE A 91 -14.70 -14.21 8.52
N ASP A 92 -15.85 -13.66 8.13
CA ASP A 92 -16.01 -12.93 6.87
C ASP A 92 -15.14 -11.66 6.81
N GLY A 93 -14.94 -11.02 7.96
CA GLY A 93 -14.10 -9.83 8.08
C GLY A 93 -12.60 -10.13 8.04
N LEU A 94 -12.17 -11.35 8.34
CA LEU A 94 -10.77 -11.80 8.27
C LEU A 94 -10.33 -12.09 6.84
N SER A 95 -11.27 -12.21 5.90
CA SER A 95 -10.98 -12.51 4.50
C SER A 95 -9.87 -11.60 3.95
N SER A 96 -9.04 -12.17 3.11
CA SER A 96 -7.87 -11.55 2.49
C SER A 96 -8.22 -10.26 1.71
N ILE A 97 -7.21 -9.46 1.41
CA ILE A 97 -7.34 -8.36 0.44
C ILE A 97 -7.62 -8.98 -0.93
N PRO A 98 -8.74 -8.66 -1.61
CA PRO A 98 -9.05 -9.28 -2.90
C PRO A 98 -8.03 -8.87 -3.97
N GLU A 99 -7.64 -9.83 -4.81
CA GLU A 99 -6.74 -9.59 -5.94
C GLU A 99 -7.32 -8.56 -6.90
N GLN A 100 -8.61 -8.67 -7.19
CA GLN A 100 -9.32 -7.71 -8.02
C GLN A 100 -10.66 -7.31 -7.41
N ARG A 101 -11.09 -6.09 -7.70
CA ARG A 101 -12.42 -5.59 -7.37
C ARG A 101 -12.83 -4.44 -8.29
N SER A 102 -14.10 -4.14 -8.37
CA SER A 102 -14.59 -2.91 -9.01
C SER A 102 -14.15 -1.67 -8.24
N LEU A 103 -13.86 -0.58 -8.96
CA LEU A 103 -13.52 0.72 -8.39
C LEU A 103 -14.05 1.83 -9.31
N GLY A 104 -15.13 2.49 -8.92
CA GLY A 104 -15.86 3.37 -9.83
C GLY A 104 -16.36 2.59 -11.03
N ASP A 105 -16.19 3.13 -12.23
CA ASP A 105 -16.52 2.46 -13.49
C ASP A 105 -15.46 1.47 -13.96
N GLY A 106 -14.24 1.51 -13.39
CA GLY A 106 -13.12 0.66 -13.76
C GLY A 106 -12.87 -0.50 -12.80
N LYS A 107 -11.70 -1.11 -12.95
CA LYS A 107 -11.24 -2.22 -12.10
C LYS A 107 -9.96 -1.85 -11.36
N LEU A 108 -9.79 -2.42 -10.18
CA LEU A 108 -8.57 -2.37 -9.40
C LEU A 108 -7.98 -3.78 -9.32
N ILE A 109 -6.69 -3.92 -9.64
CA ILE A 109 -5.95 -5.20 -9.60
C ILE A 109 -4.70 -5.03 -8.74
N ARG A 110 -4.33 -6.07 -7.99
CA ARG A 110 -3.14 -6.15 -7.14
C ARG A 110 -2.29 -7.36 -7.54
N PRO A 111 -1.35 -7.18 -8.46
CA PRO A 111 -0.62 -8.30 -9.06
C PRO A 111 0.41 -8.94 -8.13
N PHE A 112 0.73 -8.33 -6.98
CA PHE A 112 1.80 -8.79 -6.10
C PHE A 112 1.33 -9.42 -4.79
N LEU A 113 0.05 -9.74 -4.62
CA LEU A 113 -0.47 -10.27 -3.35
C LEU A 113 0.18 -11.59 -2.91
N ASN A 114 0.70 -12.36 -3.85
CA ASN A 114 1.40 -13.61 -3.58
C ASN A 114 2.94 -13.46 -3.51
N VAL A 115 3.46 -12.23 -3.64
CA VAL A 115 4.89 -11.95 -3.65
C VAL A 115 5.28 -11.26 -2.36
N SER A 116 6.33 -11.75 -1.67
CA SER A 116 6.79 -11.11 -0.44
C SER A 116 7.49 -9.77 -0.71
N LYS A 117 7.46 -8.87 0.27
CA LYS A 117 8.22 -7.60 0.19
C LYS A 117 9.71 -7.85 -0.02
N SER A 118 10.27 -8.90 0.61
CA SER A 118 11.68 -9.27 0.45
C SER A 118 12.02 -9.64 -0.99
N ASP A 119 11.16 -10.42 -1.67
CA ASP A 119 11.37 -10.80 -3.07
C ASP A 119 11.26 -9.61 -4.01
N LEU A 120 10.30 -8.70 -3.76
CA LEU A 120 10.19 -7.45 -4.51
C LEU A 120 11.44 -6.58 -4.36
N LEU A 121 11.97 -6.44 -3.14
CA LEU A 121 13.20 -5.68 -2.89
C LEU A 121 14.42 -6.34 -3.54
N LEU A 122 14.52 -7.68 -3.49
CA LEU A 122 15.56 -8.42 -4.14
C LEU A 122 15.54 -8.19 -5.66
N ARG A 123 14.35 -8.24 -6.25
CA ARG A 123 14.17 -7.97 -7.68
C ARG A 123 14.52 -6.54 -8.03
N ALA A 124 14.05 -5.55 -7.25
CA ALA A 124 14.37 -4.14 -7.46
C ALA A 124 15.89 -3.88 -7.44
N LYS A 125 16.60 -4.49 -6.49
CA LYS A 125 18.07 -4.39 -6.41
C LYS A 125 18.75 -5.04 -7.63
N LYS A 126 18.30 -6.23 -8.05
CA LYS A 126 18.83 -6.92 -9.23
C LYS A 126 18.66 -6.09 -10.50
N GLU A 127 17.51 -5.47 -10.67
CA GLU A 127 17.19 -4.60 -11.81
C GLU A 127 17.72 -3.16 -11.63
N LYS A 128 18.42 -2.86 -10.52
CA LYS A 128 18.96 -1.53 -10.19
C LYS A 128 17.89 -0.42 -10.20
N LEU A 129 16.66 -0.78 -9.82
CA LEU A 129 15.57 0.18 -9.73
C LEU A 129 15.81 1.15 -8.58
N LYS A 130 15.65 2.42 -8.83
CA LYS A 130 15.64 3.45 -7.79
C LYS A 130 14.32 3.35 -7.00
N PHE A 131 14.36 3.50 -5.69
CA PHE A 131 13.17 3.58 -4.84
C PHE A 131 13.44 4.46 -3.62
N ILE A 132 12.36 4.98 -3.03
CA ILE A 132 12.41 5.78 -1.81
C ILE A 132 12.02 4.89 -0.64
N ASP A 133 12.80 4.94 0.44
CA ASP A 133 12.42 4.35 1.72
C ASP A 133 11.76 5.44 2.58
N ASP A 134 10.46 5.28 2.82
CA ASP A 134 9.69 6.23 3.62
C ASP A 134 10.09 6.12 5.11
N PRO A 135 10.67 7.17 5.72
CA PRO A 135 11.09 7.14 7.12
C PRO A 135 9.95 6.80 8.10
N SER A 136 8.70 7.12 7.74
CA SER A 136 7.55 6.80 8.59
C SER A 136 7.30 5.31 8.77
N ASN A 137 7.86 4.45 7.90
CA ASN A 137 7.81 3.00 8.07
C ASN A 137 8.50 2.50 9.36
N LYS A 138 9.38 3.31 9.95
CA LYS A 138 10.09 2.99 11.20
C LYS A 138 9.34 3.45 12.45
N ASP A 139 8.31 4.27 12.29
CA ASP A 139 7.51 4.78 13.41
C ASP A 139 6.53 3.73 13.92
N ASN A 140 6.90 3.07 15.03
CA ASN A 140 6.11 2.01 15.66
C ASN A 140 4.92 2.52 16.49
N SER A 141 4.63 3.82 16.52
CA SER A 141 3.39 4.36 17.07
C SER A 141 2.16 3.97 16.23
N PHE A 142 2.37 3.62 14.96
CA PHE A 142 1.34 3.10 14.09
C PHE A 142 1.21 1.58 14.23
N ASP A 143 -0.01 1.07 14.48
CA ASP A 143 -0.30 -0.36 14.65
C ASP A 143 0.31 -1.24 13.58
N ARG A 144 0.22 -0.80 12.31
CA ARG A 144 0.75 -1.55 11.17
C ARG A 144 2.26 -1.67 11.21
N ASN A 145 2.97 -0.60 11.56
CA ASN A 145 4.42 -0.61 11.67
C ASN A 145 4.87 -1.43 12.89
N TYR A 146 4.18 -1.29 14.02
CA TYR A 146 4.44 -2.11 15.20
C TYR A 146 4.30 -3.60 14.90
N LEU A 147 3.22 -3.97 14.23
CA LEU A 147 3.02 -5.35 13.77
C LEU A 147 4.17 -5.82 12.88
N ARG A 148 4.50 -5.05 11.84
CA ARG A 148 5.55 -5.36 10.85
C ARG A 148 6.93 -5.48 11.47
N ASN A 149 7.30 -4.52 12.31
CA ASN A 149 8.67 -4.37 12.79
C ASN A 149 8.95 -5.17 14.08
N ILE A 150 7.93 -5.44 14.90
CA ILE A 150 8.09 -6.03 16.23
C ILE A 150 7.42 -7.40 16.34
N VAL A 151 6.18 -7.53 15.91
CA VAL A 151 5.37 -8.73 16.16
C VAL A 151 5.67 -9.83 15.12
N LEU A 152 5.54 -9.51 13.84
CA LEU A 152 5.72 -10.48 12.76
C LEU A 152 7.10 -11.13 12.74
N PRO A 153 8.21 -10.46 13.04
CA PRO A 153 9.54 -11.11 13.12
C PRO A 153 9.60 -12.16 14.26
N ARG A 154 8.87 -11.95 15.37
CA ARG A 154 8.80 -12.94 16.48
C ARG A 154 7.96 -14.15 16.08
N ILE A 155 6.86 -13.93 15.36
CA ILE A 155 6.03 -15.00 14.80
C ILE A 155 6.87 -15.83 13.81
N GLU A 156 7.57 -15.17 12.90
CA GLU A 156 8.41 -15.82 11.89
C GLU A 156 9.51 -16.70 12.50
N LYS A 157 10.15 -16.21 13.57
CA LYS A 157 11.15 -16.98 14.31
C LYS A 157 10.58 -18.28 14.86
N ARG A 158 9.33 -18.30 15.34
CA ARG A 158 8.70 -19.48 15.94
C ARG A 158 8.00 -20.34 14.89
N TRP A 159 7.39 -19.73 13.89
CA TRP A 159 6.62 -20.38 12.81
C TRP A 159 7.07 -19.88 11.43
N PRO A 160 8.19 -20.37 10.90
CA PRO A 160 8.76 -19.87 9.63
C PRO A 160 7.79 -19.94 8.44
N SER A 161 6.87 -20.92 8.44
CA SER A 161 5.90 -21.11 7.35
C SER A 161 4.62 -20.26 7.50
N TYR A 162 4.52 -19.37 8.49
CA TYR A 162 3.27 -18.64 8.75
C TYR A 162 2.77 -17.84 7.54
N ARG A 163 3.68 -17.24 6.75
CA ARG A 163 3.36 -16.48 5.54
C ARG A 163 2.63 -17.36 4.53
N LYS A 164 3.16 -18.56 4.27
CA LYS A 164 2.56 -19.53 3.35
C LYS A 164 1.18 -19.98 3.82
N ASN A 165 1.06 -20.26 5.12
CA ASN A 165 -0.19 -20.73 5.70
C ASN A 165 -1.29 -19.66 5.64
N LEU A 166 -0.96 -18.39 5.96
CA LEU A 166 -1.92 -17.29 5.90
C LEU A 166 -2.28 -16.86 4.47
N ASN A 167 -1.43 -17.15 3.48
CA ASN A 167 -1.75 -16.87 2.08
C ASN A 167 -2.76 -17.85 1.46
N GLN A 168 -3.07 -18.94 2.16
CA GLN A 168 -4.02 -19.95 1.72
C GLN A 168 -5.45 -19.72 2.27
N LEU A 169 -5.61 -18.71 3.16
CA LEU A 169 -6.88 -18.27 3.73
C LEU A 169 -7.58 -17.25 2.82
#